data_9c75b996ad870d48ea8d5ba904a78752
#
_entry.id   9c75b996ad870d48ea8d5ba904a78752
#
_cell.length_a   1.000
_cell.length_b   1.000
_cell.length_c   1.000
_cell.angle_alpha   90.00
_cell.angle_beta   90.00
_cell.angle_gamma   90.00
#
_symmetry.space_group_name_H-M   'P 1'
#
loop_
_entity.id
_entity.type
_entity.pdbx_description
1 polymer ?
#
loop_
_entity_poly.entity_id
_entity_poly.type
_entity_poly.pdbx_seq_one_letter_code
_entity_poly.pdbx_strand_id
1 'polypeptide(L)'
;MTSMVVAKNIVKTFGRKRALNSINFEIREGEIFGFLGPSGSGKTTMINILTGQLLPDSGITQLLGKDSQDLHPTDLEKIGIVSDQSGFYEKLSLEKNLLLYAKLYGVNLNRVDELLDKVGLLASKKVLAEQLSTGMKQRMLLARALINQPKILFLDEPTSGLDPTTSKSIHELLVQLKESGATIFLTT
;
A
#
# COMPACT_ATOMS: atom_id res chain seq x y z
N MET A 1 -16.07 14.46 8.89
CA MET A 1 -15.28 13.39 8.23
C MET A 1 -13.96 13.31 8.94
N THR A 2 -13.52 12.11 9.31
CA THR A 2 -12.30 11.91 10.10
C THR A 2 -11.08 12.00 9.17
N SER A 3 -10.06 12.75 9.60
CA SER A 3 -8.77 12.77 8.89
C SER A 3 -8.03 11.45 9.13
N MET A 4 -7.64 10.78 8.06
CA MET A 4 -6.88 9.52 8.09
C MET A 4 -5.38 9.77 8.08
N VAL A 5 -4.94 10.79 7.32
CA VAL A 5 -3.54 11.21 7.21
C VAL A 5 -3.47 12.73 7.27
N VAL A 6 -2.51 13.24 8.03
CA VAL A 6 -2.14 14.66 8.05
C VAL A 6 -0.64 14.78 7.87
N ALA A 7 -0.21 15.61 6.94
CA ALA A 7 1.18 16.02 6.78
C ALA A 7 1.26 17.55 6.81
N LYS A 8 2.09 18.10 7.72
CA LYS A 8 2.27 19.55 7.88
C LYS A 8 3.74 19.90 7.86
N ASN A 9 4.12 20.75 6.88
CA ASN A 9 5.47 21.31 6.71
C ASN A 9 6.58 20.25 6.71
N ILE A 10 6.33 19.10 6.06
CA ILE A 10 7.28 17.99 6.07
C ILE A 10 8.51 18.33 5.23
N VAL A 11 9.66 18.25 5.86
CA VAL A 11 10.98 18.39 5.24
C VAL A 11 11.78 17.12 5.47
N LYS A 12 12.46 16.64 4.42
CA LYS A 12 13.43 15.55 4.50
C LYS A 12 14.58 15.77 3.54
N THR A 13 15.80 15.67 4.06
CA THR A 13 17.05 15.85 3.32
C THR A 13 17.93 14.61 3.48
N PHE A 14 18.59 14.18 2.43
CA PHE A 14 19.60 13.12 2.42
C PHE A 14 20.92 13.71 1.91
N GLY A 15 21.87 13.93 2.80
CA GLY A 15 23.11 14.63 2.49
C GLY A 15 22.82 16.05 1.95
N ARG A 16 23.12 16.29 0.67
CA ARG A 16 22.87 17.58 0.01
C ARG A 16 21.52 17.63 -0.74
N LYS A 17 20.83 16.49 -0.87
CA LYS A 17 19.58 16.40 -1.64
C LYS A 17 18.38 16.57 -0.70
N ARG A 18 17.59 17.63 -0.90
CA ARG A 18 16.31 17.78 -0.24
C ARG A 18 15.26 16.97 -1.01
N ALA A 19 14.79 15.89 -0.40
CA ALA A 19 13.81 14.98 -0.99
C ALA A 19 12.38 15.51 -0.82
N LEU A 20 12.07 16.10 0.35
CA LEU A 20 10.77 16.71 0.63
C LEU A 20 11.01 18.14 1.14
N ASN A 21 10.22 19.10 0.62
CA ASN A 21 10.38 20.51 0.94
C ASN A 21 9.04 21.13 1.34
N SER A 22 8.78 21.19 2.65
CA SER A 22 7.59 21.81 3.24
C SER A 22 6.27 21.28 2.67
N ILE A 23 6.16 19.96 2.57
CA ILE A 23 4.99 19.28 2.02
C ILE A 23 3.82 19.36 3.01
N ASN A 24 2.64 19.71 2.49
CA ASN A 24 1.41 19.85 3.26
C ASN A 24 0.25 19.18 2.53
N PHE A 25 -0.47 18.27 3.19
CA PHE A 25 -1.73 17.71 2.72
C PHE A 25 -2.50 17.03 3.86
N GLU A 26 -3.75 16.76 3.59
CA GLU A 26 -4.65 15.99 4.45
C GLU A 26 -5.45 15.01 3.60
N ILE A 27 -5.67 13.80 4.10
CA ILE A 27 -6.47 12.76 3.45
C ILE A 27 -7.59 12.35 4.40
N ARG A 28 -8.82 12.38 3.90
CA ARG A 28 -10.00 11.98 4.65
C ARG A 28 -10.32 10.49 4.42
N GLU A 29 -11.11 9.95 5.32
CA GLU A 29 -11.60 8.58 5.19
C GLU A 29 -12.37 8.38 3.87
N GLY A 30 -12.07 7.29 3.15
CA GLY A 30 -12.71 6.94 1.88
C GLY A 30 -12.21 7.74 0.66
N GLU A 31 -11.10 8.47 0.77
CA GLU A 31 -10.49 9.19 -0.36
C GLU A 31 -9.41 8.36 -1.06
N ILE A 32 -9.25 8.59 -2.36
CA ILE A 32 -8.03 8.24 -3.10
C ILE A 32 -7.21 9.51 -3.24
N PHE A 33 -6.00 9.50 -2.70
CA PHE A 33 -5.04 10.60 -2.79
C PHE A 33 -3.83 10.19 -3.64
N GLY A 34 -3.57 10.93 -4.71
CA GLY A 34 -2.42 10.73 -5.60
C GLY A 34 -1.27 11.67 -5.27
N PHE A 35 -0.12 11.12 -4.88
CA PHE A 35 1.12 11.87 -4.68
C PHE A 35 2.02 11.73 -5.90
N LEU A 36 1.97 12.73 -6.78
CA LEU A 36 2.55 12.70 -8.12
C LEU A 36 3.96 13.30 -8.14
N GLY A 37 4.84 12.71 -8.95
CA GLY A 37 6.17 13.29 -9.14
C GLY A 37 7.12 12.37 -9.92
N PRO A 38 8.20 12.92 -10.49
CA PRO A 38 9.19 12.14 -11.22
C PRO A 38 9.91 11.12 -10.32
N SER A 39 10.60 10.16 -10.90
CA SER A 39 11.43 9.23 -10.14
C SER A 39 12.46 9.98 -9.29
N GLY A 40 12.61 9.57 -8.04
CA GLY A 40 13.51 10.21 -7.07
C GLY A 40 13.03 11.55 -6.50
N SER A 41 11.74 11.91 -6.67
CA SER A 41 11.12 13.13 -6.08
C SER A 41 10.71 12.97 -4.60
N GLY A 42 11.00 11.84 -3.97
CA GLY A 42 10.68 11.62 -2.56
C GLY A 42 9.36 10.89 -2.29
N LYS A 43 8.74 10.26 -3.30
CA LYS A 43 7.45 9.54 -3.15
C LYS A 43 7.52 8.42 -2.11
N THR A 44 8.45 7.49 -2.26
CA THR A 44 8.71 6.42 -1.28
C THR A 44 9.14 6.99 0.09
N THR A 45 9.91 8.09 0.09
CA THR A 45 10.29 8.80 1.32
C THR A 45 9.06 9.28 2.10
N MET A 46 8.07 9.83 1.40
CA MET A 46 6.81 10.28 2.03
C MET A 46 6.05 9.09 2.63
N ILE A 47 5.90 7.98 1.90
CA ILE A 47 5.26 6.76 2.45
C ILE A 47 5.97 6.30 3.72
N ASN A 48 7.29 6.22 3.71
CA ASN A 48 8.07 5.77 4.87
C ASN A 48 7.93 6.71 6.08
N ILE A 49 7.79 8.02 5.85
CA ILE A 49 7.54 8.99 6.93
C ILE A 49 6.12 8.82 7.48
N LEU A 50 5.11 8.72 6.61
CA LEU A 50 3.71 8.55 7.03
C LEU A 50 3.47 7.27 7.80
N THR A 51 4.21 6.21 7.48
CA THR A 51 4.11 4.89 8.13
C THR A 51 5.06 4.69 9.31
N GLY A 52 5.77 5.76 9.74
CA GLY A 52 6.67 5.73 10.89
C GLY A 52 8.00 5.00 10.67
N GLN A 53 8.30 4.59 9.43
CA GLN A 53 9.55 3.89 9.09
C GLN A 53 10.75 4.84 8.95
N LEU A 54 10.49 6.14 8.78
CA LEU A 54 11.50 7.17 8.61
C LEU A 54 11.06 8.46 9.33
N LEU A 55 11.99 9.09 10.04
CA LEU A 55 11.76 10.39 10.69
C LEU A 55 11.90 11.53 9.68
N PRO A 56 10.98 12.51 9.65
CA PRO A 56 11.21 13.77 8.95
C PRO A 56 12.29 14.59 9.65
N ASP A 57 12.94 15.51 8.93
CA ASP A 57 13.86 16.47 9.55
C ASP A 57 13.10 17.59 10.27
N SER A 58 11.90 17.92 9.77
CA SER A 58 10.94 18.82 10.42
C SER A 58 9.53 18.59 9.90
N GLY A 59 8.55 19.14 10.60
CA GLY A 59 7.14 18.97 10.32
C GLY A 59 6.48 17.90 11.19
N ILE A 60 5.20 17.70 10.99
CA ILE A 60 4.38 16.77 11.77
C ILE A 60 3.58 15.87 10.81
N THR A 61 3.60 14.58 11.07
CA THR A 61 2.74 13.61 10.38
C THR A 61 1.83 12.90 11.37
N GLN A 62 0.56 12.72 10.97
CA GLN A 62 -0.38 11.90 11.72
C GLN A 62 -0.98 10.85 10.80
N LEU A 63 -1.14 9.65 11.33
CA LEU A 63 -1.79 8.52 10.67
C LEU A 63 -2.80 7.89 11.64
N LEU A 64 -4.05 7.72 11.19
CA LEU A 64 -5.14 7.20 12.04
C LEU A 64 -5.36 8.02 13.33
N GLY A 65 -5.10 9.35 13.29
CA GLY A 65 -5.24 10.27 14.41
C GLY A 65 -4.08 10.25 15.42
N LYS A 66 -2.99 9.51 15.15
CA LYS A 66 -1.79 9.44 15.99
C LYS A 66 -0.59 10.03 15.28
N ASP A 67 0.40 10.51 16.02
CA ASP A 67 1.70 10.84 15.43
C ASP A 67 2.27 9.58 14.74
N SER A 68 2.79 9.75 13.52
CA SER A 68 3.34 8.61 12.76
C SER A 68 4.57 7.98 13.43
N GLN A 69 5.20 8.67 14.35
CA GLN A 69 6.34 8.16 15.13
C GLN A 69 5.91 7.33 16.34
N ASP A 70 4.65 7.46 16.76
CA ASP A 70 4.09 6.79 17.94
C ASP A 70 3.13 5.64 17.56
N LEU A 71 3.25 5.12 16.33
CA LEU A 71 2.43 4.00 15.86
C LEU A 71 2.83 2.70 16.57
N HIS A 72 1.86 2.07 17.22
CA HIS A 72 2.01 0.74 17.80
C HIS A 72 1.76 -0.38 16.77
N PRO A 73 2.21 -1.63 17.01
CA PRO A 73 1.93 -2.76 16.12
C PRO A 73 0.45 -2.91 15.76
N THR A 74 -0.46 -2.69 16.72
CA THR A 74 -1.93 -2.73 16.50
C THR A 74 -2.46 -1.61 15.58
N ASP A 75 -1.72 -0.51 15.41
CA ASP A 75 -2.05 0.52 14.43
C ASP A 75 -1.54 0.12 13.04
N LEU A 76 -0.34 -0.49 12.99
CA LEU A 76 0.25 -0.98 11.74
C LEU A 76 -0.58 -2.12 11.12
N GLU A 77 -1.27 -2.93 11.91
CA GLU A 77 -2.24 -3.93 11.42
C GLU A 77 -3.39 -3.31 10.62
N LYS A 78 -3.71 -2.02 10.83
CA LYS A 78 -4.76 -1.29 10.10
C LYS A 78 -4.26 -0.65 8.80
N ILE A 79 -3.01 -0.91 8.43
CA ILE A 79 -2.32 -0.31 7.29
C ILE A 79 -1.95 -1.41 6.31
N GLY A 80 -2.28 -1.24 5.04
CA GLY A 80 -1.76 -2.07 3.96
C GLY A 80 -0.69 -1.32 3.18
N ILE A 81 0.43 -1.97 2.89
CA ILE A 81 1.52 -1.35 2.10
C ILE A 81 1.87 -2.26 0.93
N VAL A 82 1.93 -1.67 -0.26
CA VAL A 82 2.47 -2.27 -1.49
C VAL A 82 3.58 -1.38 -2.00
N SER A 83 4.78 -1.91 -2.06
CA SER A 83 5.97 -1.22 -2.58
C SER A 83 6.85 -2.20 -3.34
N ASP A 84 7.85 -1.72 -4.06
CA ASP A 84 8.84 -2.56 -4.77
C ASP A 84 9.60 -3.51 -3.82
N GLN A 85 9.70 -3.15 -2.54
CA GLN A 85 10.30 -4.01 -1.51
C GLN A 85 9.33 -5.05 -0.94
N SER A 86 8.07 -5.00 -1.38
CA SER A 86 7.04 -5.94 -0.95
C SER A 86 7.32 -7.34 -1.51
N GLY A 87 7.99 -8.17 -0.72
CA GLY A 87 8.39 -9.53 -1.11
C GLY A 87 7.25 -10.54 -1.07
N PHE A 88 7.46 -11.63 -1.76
CA PHE A 88 6.67 -12.86 -1.70
C PHE A 88 7.61 -14.06 -1.84
N TYR A 89 7.14 -15.23 -1.41
CA TYR A 89 7.91 -16.46 -1.50
C TYR A 89 7.72 -17.09 -2.88
N GLU A 90 8.73 -16.96 -3.74
CA GLU A 90 8.69 -17.37 -5.15
C GLU A 90 8.32 -18.84 -5.36
N LYS A 91 8.82 -19.72 -4.49
CA LYS A 91 8.59 -21.17 -4.53
C LYS A 91 7.25 -21.61 -3.92
N LEU A 92 6.46 -20.68 -3.40
CA LEU A 92 5.10 -20.94 -2.93
C LEU A 92 4.08 -20.54 -3.99
N SER A 93 2.93 -21.23 -4.02
CA SER A 93 1.81 -20.82 -4.85
C SER A 93 1.20 -19.50 -4.33
N LEU A 94 0.44 -18.82 -5.17
CA LEU A 94 -0.35 -17.64 -4.82
C LEU A 94 -1.12 -17.85 -3.52
N GLU A 95 -1.92 -18.91 -3.44
CA GLU A 95 -2.70 -19.27 -2.26
C GLU A 95 -1.82 -19.45 -1.02
N LYS A 96 -0.71 -20.20 -1.14
CA LYS A 96 0.18 -20.45 0.00
C LYS A 96 0.85 -19.18 0.51
N ASN A 97 1.22 -18.26 -0.39
CA ASN A 97 1.72 -16.94 -0.02
C ASN A 97 0.70 -16.18 0.84
N LEU A 98 -0.57 -16.11 0.40
CA LEU A 98 -1.61 -15.39 1.14
C LEU A 98 -2.01 -16.10 2.43
N LEU A 99 -2.06 -17.46 2.44
CA LEU A 99 -2.33 -18.23 3.65
C LEU A 99 -1.30 -17.99 4.75
N LEU A 100 -0.03 -17.77 4.39
CA LEU A 100 1.01 -17.42 5.37
C LEU A 100 0.65 -16.13 6.11
N TYR A 101 0.27 -15.08 5.38
CA TYR A 101 -0.11 -13.81 5.98
C TYR A 101 -1.46 -13.90 6.72
N ALA A 102 -2.44 -14.66 6.18
CA ALA A 102 -3.69 -14.90 6.88
C ALA A 102 -3.48 -15.53 8.26
N LYS A 103 -2.58 -16.52 8.36
CA LYS A 103 -2.19 -17.13 9.63
C LYS A 103 -1.46 -16.15 10.55
N LEU A 104 -0.54 -15.35 10.00
CA LEU A 104 0.22 -14.34 10.76
C LEU A 104 -0.70 -13.31 11.43
N TYR A 105 -1.71 -12.85 10.70
CA TYR A 105 -2.70 -11.89 11.21
C TYR A 105 -3.89 -12.54 11.95
N GLY A 106 -3.95 -13.87 12.05
CA GLY A 106 -5.05 -14.57 12.72
C GLY A 106 -6.41 -14.41 12.03
N VAL A 107 -6.44 -14.12 10.72
CA VAL A 107 -7.68 -13.95 9.97
C VAL A 107 -8.21 -15.29 9.44
N ASN A 108 -9.51 -15.36 9.17
CA ASN A 108 -10.14 -16.54 8.61
C ASN A 108 -9.50 -16.91 7.25
N LEU A 109 -9.12 -18.17 7.09
CA LEU A 109 -8.42 -18.65 5.89
C LEU A 109 -9.28 -18.58 4.60
N ASN A 110 -10.62 -18.61 4.72
CA ASN A 110 -11.53 -18.41 3.58
C ASN A 110 -11.34 -17.04 2.92
N ARG A 111 -10.84 -16.06 3.68
CA ARG A 111 -10.51 -14.74 3.16
C ARG A 111 -9.51 -14.75 2.00
N VAL A 112 -8.66 -15.77 1.95
CA VAL A 112 -7.67 -15.91 0.86
C VAL A 112 -8.38 -16.11 -0.49
N ASP A 113 -9.36 -17.02 -0.57
CA ASP A 113 -10.11 -17.26 -1.81
C ASP A 113 -10.95 -16.02 -2.18
N GLU A 114 -11.59 -15.35 -1.20
CA GLU A 114 -12.33 -14.10 -1.42
C GLU A 114 -11.42 -12.99 -2.01
N LEU A 115 -10.21 -12.84 -1.49
CA LEU A 115 -9.26 -11.84 -1.97
C LEU A 115 -8.70 -12.20 -3.34
N LEU A 116 -8.41 -13.48 -3.59
CA LEU A 116 -7.97 -13.95 -4.89
C LEU A 116 -9.04 -13.73 -5.96
N ASP A 117 -10.31 -13.94 -5.62
CA ASP A 117 -11.43 -13.64 -6.50
C ASP A 117 -11.51 -12.12 -6.77
N LYS A 118 -11.47 -11.30 -5.72
CA LYS A 118 -11.53 -9.84 -5.80
C LYS A 118 -10.44 -9.23 -6.69
N VAL A 119 -9.24 -9.81 -6.70
CA VAL A 119 -8.14 -9.35 -7.57
C VAL A 119 -8.07 -10.11 -8.91
N GLY A 120 -9.03 -10.99 -9.21
CA GLY A 120 -9.11 -11.75 -10.45
C GLY A 120 -8.02 -12.82 -10.62
N LEU A 121 -7.57 -13.43 -9.51
CA LEU A 121 -6.50 -14.45 -9.49
C LEU A 121 -6.96 -15.81 -8.94
N LEU A 122 -8.24 -16.01 -8.65
CA LEU A 122 -8.75 -17.26 -8.05
C LEU A 122 -8.42 -18.49 -8.89
N ALA A 123 -8.61 -18.41 -10.21
CA ALA A 123 -8.29 -19.50 -11.13
C ALA A 123 -6.79 -19.87 -11.15
N SER A 124 -5.92 -18.93 -10.78
CA SER A 124 -4.46 -19.08 -10.75
C SER A 124 -3.91 -19.40 -9.37
N LYS A 125 -4.75 -19.70 -8.37
CA LYS A 125 -4.32 -19.81 -6.96
C LYS A 125 -3.25 -20.87 -6.69
N LYS A 126 -3.13 -21.88 -7.53
CA LYS A 126 -2.11 -22.94 -7.42
C LYS A 126 -0.82 -22.65 -8.19
N VAL A 127 -0.78 -21.59 -9.00
CA VAL A 127 0.43 -21.19 -9.76
C VAL A 127 1.50 -20.69 -8.78
N LEU A 128 2.75 -21.09 -9.02
CA LEU A 128 3.89 -20.62 -8.22
C LEU A 128 4.13 -19.12 -8.46
N ALA A 129 4.51 -18.39 -7.42
CA ALA A 129 4.69 -16.95 -7.51
C ALA A 129 5.81 -16.55 -8.49
N GLU A 130 6.85 -17.37 -8.69
CA GLU A 130 7.89 -17.15 -9.70
C GLU A 130 7.35 -17.19 -11.14
N GLN A 131 6.24 -17.88 -11.39
CA GLN A 131 5.64 -18.05 -12.73
C GLN A 131 4.60 -16.97 -13.06
N LEU A 132 4.32 -16.06 -12.13
CA LEU A 132 3.35 -14.99 -12.31
C LEU A 132 3.90 -13.90 -13.24
N SER A 133 3.04 -13.36 -14.11
CA SER A 133 3.33 -12.12 -14.83
C SER A 133 3.47 -10.93 -13.85
N THR A 134 4.09 -9.85 -14.31
CA THR A 134 4.24 -8.63 -13.49
C THR A 134 2.90 -8.12 -12.98
N GLY A 135 1.87 -8.09 -13.83
CA GLY A 135 0.52 -7.69 -13.43
C GLY A 135 -0.12 -8.64 -12.41
N MET A 136 0.08 -9.95 -12.54
CA MET A 136 -0.40 -10.93 -11.55
C MET A 136 0.33 -10.76 -10.21
N LYS A 137 1.64 -10.52 -10.23
CA LYS A 137 2.43 -10.21 -9.02
C LYS A 137 1.87 -8.97 -8.31
N GLN A 138 1.59 -7.90 -9.06
CA GLN A 138 1.03 -6.68 -8.50
C GLN A 138 -0.34 -6.91 -7.85
N ARG A 139 -1.24 -7.67 -8.52
CA ARG A 139 -2.54 -8.02 -7.95
C ARG A 139 -2.40 -8.90 -6.70
N MET A 140 -1.44 -9.81 -6.67
CA MET A 140 -1.13 -10.63 -5.49
C MET A 140 -0.67 -9.76 -4.31
N LEU A 141 0.20 -8.77 -4.55
CA LEU A 141 0.65 -7.83 -3.53
C LEU A 141 -0.51 -6.99 -2.98
N LEU A 142 -1.44 -6.57 -3.84
CA LEU A 142 -2.68 -5.92 -3.41
C LEU A 142 -3.54 -6.85 -2.55
N ALA A 143 -3.76 -8.10 -2.95
CA ALA A 143 -4.50 -9.08 -2.15
C ALA A 143 -3.84 -9.30 -0.78
N ARG A 144 -2.50 -9.38 -0.74
CA ARG A 144 -1.75 -9.48 0.52
C ARG A 144 -1.96 -8.27 1.43
N ALA A 145 -1.88 -7.05 0.87
CA ALA A 145 -2.07 -5.82 1.62
C ALA A 145 -3.50 -5.67 2.18
N LEU A 146 -4.48 -6.37 1.58
CA LEU A 146 -5.88 -6.37 1.99
C LEU A 146 -6.23 -7.46 3.02
N ILE A 147 -5.30 -8.35 3.37
CA ILE A 147 -5.60 -9.56 4.14
C ILE A 147 -6.21 -9.24 5.51
N ASN A 148 -5.64 -8.26 6.20
CA ASN A 148 -6.05 -7.81 7.53
C ASN A 148 -7.10 -6.68 7.54
N GLN A 149 -7.77 -6.43 6.40
CA GLN A 149 -8.80 -5.40 6.24
C GLN A 149 -8.32 -3.99 6.66
N PRO A 150 -7.26 -3.47 6.05
CA PRO A 150 -6.67 -2.21 6.44
C PRO A 150 -7.66 -1.05 6.25
N LYS A 151 -7.56 -0.02 7.10
CA LYS A 151 -8.30 1.23 6.97
C LYS A 151 -7.71 2.13 5.89
N ILE A 152 -6.41 2.01 5.65
CA ILE A 152 -5.69 2.76 4.62
C ILE A 152 -4.68 1.88 3.89
N LEU A 153 -4.58 2.08 2.57
CA LEU A 153 -3.62 1.45 1.69
C LEU A 153 -2.59 2.49 1.21
N PHE A 154 -1.32 2.17 1.37
CA PHE A 154 -0.21 2.90 0.75
C PHE A 154 0.33 2.08 -0.43
N LEU A 155 0.29 2.67 -1.62
CA LEU A 155 0.68 2.01 -2.87
C LEU A 155 1.80 2.83 -3.54
N ASP A 156 3.01 2.27 -3.55
CA ASP A 156 4.15 2.92 -4.20
C ASP A 156 4.24 2.46 -5.65
N GLU A 157 3.94 3.38 -6.57
CA GLU A 157 3.93 3.17 -8.02
C GLU A 157 3.21 1.89 -8.48
N PRO A 158 1.94 1.66 -8.10
CA PRO A 158 1.25 0.37 -8.25
C PRO A 158 1.05 -0.08 -9.71
N THR A 159 1.26 0.79 -10.69
CA THR A 159 1.13 0.49 -12.12
C THR A 159 2.44 0.65 -12.90
N SER A 160 3.55 0.88 -12.21
CA SER A 160 4.86 1.03 -12.86
C SER A 160 5.25 -0.25 -13.60
N GLY A 161 5.73 -0.11 -14.85
CA GLY A 161 6.16 -1.24 -15.67
C GLY A 161 5.04 -2.16 -16.17
N LEU A 162 3.76 -1.80 -15.99
CA LEU A 162 2.62 -2.54 -16.49
C LEU A 162 2.18 -2.03 -17.88
N ASP A 163 1.64 -2.92 -18.69
CA ASP A 163 0.96 -2.53 -19.92
C ASP A 163 -0.32 -1.72 -19.63
N PRO A 164 -0.83 -0.92 -20.60
CA PRO A 164 -1.97 -0.05 -20.39
C PRO A 164 -3.25 -0.78 -19.94
N THR A 165 -3.50 -1.98 -20.45
CA THR A 165 -4.69 -2.77 -20.11
C THR A 165 -4.63 -3.24 -18.66
N THR A 166 -3.49 -3.77 -18.24
CA THR A 166 -3.25 -4.20 -16.86
C THR A 166 -3.30 -3.01 -15.90
N SER A 167 -2.68 -1.88 -16.25
CA SER A 167 -2.75 -0.64 -15.46
C SER A 167 -4.19 -0.17 -15.26
N LYS A 168 -5.00 -0.16 -16.32
CA LYS A 168 -6.41 0.18 -16.23
C LYS A 168 -7.16 -0.72 -15.27
N SER A 169 -6.94 -2.04 -15.34
CA SER A 169 -7.61 -2.99 -14.44
C SER A 169 -7.19 -2.82 -12.97
N ILE A 170 -5.95 -2.41 -12.70
CA ILE A 170 -5.53 -2.04 -11.33
C ILE A 170 -6.26 -0.78 -10.86
N HIS A 171 -6.36 0.25 -11.70
CA HIS A 171 -7.10 1.46 -11.36
C HIS A 171 -8.57 1.18 -11.06
N GLU A 172 -9.24 0.36 -11.89
CA GLU A 172 -10.63 -0.07 -11.65
C GLU A 172 -10.78 -0.80 -10.30
N LEU A 173 -9.84 -1.68 -9.96
CA LEU A 173 -9.80 -2.34 -8.66
C LEU A 173 -9.64 -1.33 -7.49
N LEU A 174 -8.76 -0.33 -7.63
CA LEU A 174 -8.58 0.70 -6.61
C LEU A 174 -9.85 1.54 -6.41
N VAL A 175 -10.58 1.86 -7.49
CA VAL A 175 -11.87 2.55 -7.41
C VAL A 175 -12.90 1.70 -6.66
N GLN A 176 -13.01 0.41 -6.98
CA GLN A 176 -13.91 -0.52 -6.26
C GLN A 176 -13.56 -0.63 -4.76
N LEU A 177 -12.26 -0.65 -4.42
CA LEU A 177 -11.80 -0.64 -3.03
C LEU A 177 -12.24 0.63 -2.31
N LYS A 178 -12.08 1.78 -2.95
CA LYS A 178 -12.54 3.08 -2.42
C LYS A 178 -14.06 3.10 -2.21
N GLU A 179 -14.84 2.60 -3.18
CA GLU A 179 -16.30 2.50 -3.07
C GLU A 179 -16.73 1.57 -1.92
N SER A 180 -15.89 0.59 -1.59
CA SER A 180 -16.06 -0.28 -0.41
C SER A 180 -15.59 0.37 0.91
N GLY A 181 -15.21 1.67 0.90
CA GLY A 181 -14.82 2.45 2.08
C GLY A 181 -13.32 2.49 2.37
N ALA A 182 -12.45 1.93 1.50
CA ALA A 182 -11.01 2.00 1.71
C ALA A 182 -10.47 3.42 1.44
N THR A 183 -9.54 3.88 2.28
CA THR A 183 -8.74 5.07 2.04
C THR A 183 -7.46 4.65 1.32
N ILE A 184 -7.05 5.38 0.28
CA ILE A 184 -5.90 4.99 -0.55
C ILE A 184 -4.98 6.18 -0.74
N PHE A 185 -3.71 6.01 -0.39
CA PHE A 185 -2.60 6.88 -0.79
C PHE A 185 -1.80 6.16 -1.87
N LEU A 186 -1.69 6.73 -3.06
CA LEU A 186 -0.89 6.16 -4.13
C LEU A 186 0.13 7.15 -4.67
N THR A 187 1.28 6.63 -5.07
CA THR A 187 2.30 7.40 -5.79
C THR A 187 2.34 7.00 -7.27
N THR A 188 2.71 7.95 -8.13
CA THR A 188 2.93 7.67 -9.55
C THR A 188 3.88 8.70 -10.17
#